data_caeff068625883e1b9a50769c1152c14
#
_entry.id   caeff068625883e1b9a50769c1152c14
#
_cell.length_a   1.000
_cell.length_b   1.000
_cell.length_c   1.000
_cell.angle_alpha   90.00
_cell.angle_beta   90.00
_cell.angle_gamma   90.00
#
_symmetry.space_group_name_H-M   'P 1'
#
loop_
_entity.id
_entity.type
_entity.pdbx_description
1 polymer ?
#
loop_
_entity_poly.entity_id
_entity_poly.type
_entity_poly.pdbx_seq_one_letter_code
_entity_poly.pdbx_strand_id
1 'polypeptide(L)'
;MAGIAEAIAQKQLQAVAVTAFGYESGQAVTFYQGGGTIESWLRHRRIGVPTQLSVEHLLASSAIPLLFAPVKIGEEYFGDGAVRQSAPISPALHLGASRVLVVGVSGNPRGVDPQQPLQRAYTGQQPTLAQIGGHMLNSTFIDSLESDIELLQRLNQFSHLMPNGTPIRALGVAPVEVLVISPSQPIDEIAARHRQELPAAMRLFLRGPGATKTSGAGVLSYLLFEAGYCSELIDLGRRDALAKREELCRFLGLQEPVVTA
;
A
#
# COMPACT_ATOMS: atom_id res chain seq x y z
N MET A 1 0.04 -17.38 -13.44
CA MET A 1 0.74 -16.17 -13.99
C MET A 1 0.74 -16.09 -15.53
N ALA A 2 0.28 -17.11 -16.26
CA ALA A 2 0.22 -17.07 -17.74
C ALA A 2 -0.56 -15.85 -18.30
N GLY A 3 -1.67 -15.49 -17.68
CA GLY A 3 -2.48 -14.33 -18.14
C GLY A 3 -1.77 -12.96 -18.10
N ILE A 4 -0.73 -12.78 -17.26
CA ILE A 4 0.05 -11.52 -17.24
C ILE A 4 0.83 -11.36 -18.54
N ALA A 5 1.53 -12.41 -18.99
CA ALA A 5 2.31 -12.38 -20.22
C ALA A 5 1.39 -12.14 -21.44
N GLU A 6 0.22 -12.78 -21.44
CA GLU A 6 -0.79 -12.62 -22.49
C GLU A 6 -1.35 -11.18 -22.51
N ALA A 7 -1.73 -10.61 -21.38
CA ALA A 7 -2.24 -9.24 -21.29
C ALA A 7 -1.19 -8.20 -21.73
N ILE A 8 0.10 -8.45 -21.44
CA ILE A 8 1.20 -7.59 -21.91
C ILE A 8 1.38 -7.74 -23.43
N ALA A 9 1.34 -8.96 -23.96
CA ALA A 9 1.47 -9.20 -25.40
C ALA A 9 0.31 -8.56 -26.20
N GLN A 10 -0.90 -8.58 -25.64
CA GLN A 10 -2.11 -7.95 -26.20
C GLN A 10 -2.18 -6.42 -25.95
N LYS A 11 -1.18 -5.82 -25.28
CA LYS A 11 -1.12 -4.40 -24.91
C LYS A 11 -2.29 -3.93 -24.02
N GLN A 12 -2.97 -4.86 -23.36
CA GLN A 12 -4.00 -4.55 -22.35
C GLN A 12 -3.35 -4.11 -21.03
N LEU A 13 -2.13 -4.54 -20.79
CA LEU A 13 -1.31 -4.24 -19.63
C LEU A 13 0.09 -3.84 -20.10
N GLN A 14 0.63 -2.75 -19.59
CA GLN A 14 1.99 -2.33 -19.92
C GLN A 14 3.04 -3.10 -19.11
N ALA A 15 2.83 -3.20 -17.81
CA ALA A 15 3.70 -3.92 -16.90
C ALA A 15 2.99 -4.26 -15.59
N VAL A 16 3.51 -5.26 -14.89
CA VAL A 16 3.17 -5.59 -13.50
C VAL A 16 4.45 -5.56 -12.68
N ALA A 17 4.39 -5.01 -11.49
CA ALA A 17 5.50 -5.01 -10.55
C ALA A 17 5.07 -5.48 -9.16
N VAL A 18 5.98 -6.16 -8.49
CA VAL A 18 5.83 -6.65 -7.12
C VAL A 18 7.10 -6.30 -6.36
N THR A 19 6.98 -5.67 -5.19
CA THR A 19 8.15 -5.28 -4.40
C THR A 19 8.31 -6.19 -3.19
N ALA A 20 9.53 -6.67 -2.98
CA ALA A 20 9.92 -7.47 -1.82
C ALA A 20 11.21 -6.91 -1.19
N PHE A 21 11.44 -7.24 0.07
CA PHE A 21 12.64 -6.85 0.80
C PHE A 21 13.63 -8.01 0.88
N GLY A 22 14.84 -7.83 0.33
CA GLY A 22 15.92 -8.79 0.42
C GLY A 22 16.64 -8.70 1.77
N TYR A 23 16.65 -9.80 2.52
CA TYR A 23 17.24 -9.81 3.86
C TYR A 23 18.76 -9.73 3.85
N GLU A 24 19.42 -10.27 2.84
CA GLU A 24 20.88 -10.28 2.72
C GLU A 24 21.41 -8.99 2.09
N SER A 25 20.78 -8.56 0.98
CA SER A 25 21.14 -7.33 0.29
C SER A 25 20.74 -6.06 1.03
N GLY A 26 19.72 -6.16 1.91
CA GLY A 26 19.11 -5.02 2.59
C GLY A 26 18.41 -4.05 1.63
N GLN A 27 17.99 -4.51 0.45
CA GLN A 27 17.37 -3.69 -0.59
C GLN A 27 15.88 -3.97 -0.75
N ALA A 28 15.11 -2.94 -1.11
CA ALA A 28 13.80 -3.12 -1.67
C ALA A 28 13.94 -3.45 -3.16
N VAL A 29 13.58 -4.67 -3.53
CA VAL A 29 13.67 -5.18 -4.90
C VAL A 29 12.28 -5.18 -5.52
N THR A 30 12.10 -4.39 -6.58
CA THR A 30 10.88 -4.38 -7.38
C THR A 30 11.08 -5.32 -8.58
N PHE A 31 10.51 -6.50 -8.49
CA PHE A 31 10.43 -7.44 -9.60
C PHE A 31 9.34 -6.98 -10.55
N TYR A 32 9.66 -6.80 -11.83
CA TYR A 32 8.66 -6.36 -12.79
C TYR A 32 8.68 -7.19 -14.06
N GLN A 33 7.51 -7.40 -14.63
CA GLN A 33 7.30 -8.01 -15.94
C GLN A 33 6.57 -7.01 -16.82
N GLY A 34 7.16 -6.67 -17.98
CA GLY A 34 6.62 -5.63 -18.88
C GLY A 34 7.15 -5.71 -20.28
N GLY A 35 6.67 -4.82 -21.16
CA GLY A 35 7.14 -4.70 -22.54
C GLY A 35 8.61 -4.23 -22.61
N GLY A 36 9.29 -4.56 -23.71
CA GLY A 36 10.75 -4.44 -23.89
C GLY A 36 11.39 -3.04 -23.88
N THR A 37 10.65 -1.99 -23.52
CA THR A 37 11.16 -0.61 -23.44
C THR A 37 11.39 -0.12 -22.01
N ILE A 38 11.09 -0.95 -21.01
CA ILE A 38 11.23 -0.59 -19.60
C ILE A 38 12.66 -0.94 -19.17
N GLU A 39 13.42 0.08 -18.78
CA GLU A 39 14.78 -0.11 -18.28
C GLU A 39 14.77 -0.44 -16.78
N SER A 40 15.71 -1.29 -16.37
CA SER A 40 15.98 -1.51 -14.96
C SER A 40 16.50 -0.24 -14.30
N TRP A 41 16.21 -0.04 -13.03
CA TRP A 41 16.67 1.13 -12.28
C TRP A 41 17.39 0.75 -11.01
N LEU A 42 18.33 1.60 -10.62
CA LEU A 42 19.05 1.50 -9.36
C LEU A 42 18.95 2.85 -8.64
N ARG A 43 18.44 2.82 -7.41
CA ARG A 43 18.38 3.96 -6.49
C ARG A 43 18.98 3.54 -5.15
N HIS A 44 19.18 4.49 -4.25
CA HIS A 44 19.65 4.15 -2.92
C HIS A 44 18.74 3.10 -2.26
N ARG A 45 19.25 1.89 -2.08
CA ARG A 45 18.56 0.74 -1.48
C ARG A 45 17.25 0.31 -2.16
N ARG A 46 17.04 0.68 -3.41
CA ARG A 46 15.88 0.30 -4.22
C ARG A 46 16.33 -0.06 -5.62
N ILE A 47 15.94 -1.22 -6.08
CA ILE A 47 16.31 -1.74 -7.41
C ILE A 47 15.08 -2.27 -8.14
N GLY A 48 14.99 -2.02 -9.45
CA GLY A 48 14.02 -2.65 -10.33
C GLY A 48 14.68 -3.73 -11.18
N VAL A 49 14.14 -4.93 -11.11
CA VAL A 49 14.68 -6.12 -11.78
C VAL A 49 13.64 -6.69 -12.74
N PRO A 50 13.93 -6.72 -14.06
CA PRO A 50 13.06 -7.38 -15.01
C PRO A 50 13.05 -8.89 -14.74
N THR A 51 11.85 -9.47 -14.63
CA THR A 51 11.70 -10.89 -14.37
C THR A 51 10.36 -11.41 -14.86
N GLN A 52 10.24 -12.70 -15.05
CA GLN A 52 8.95 -13.36 -15.20
C GLN A 52 8.36 -13.60 -13.80
N LEU A 53 7.28 -12.89 -13.49
CA LEU A 53 6.63 -12.98 -12.19
C LEU A 53 6.04 -14.37 -11.95
N SER A 54 6.23 -14.88 -10.76
CA SER A 54 5.74 -16.17 -10.28
C SER A 54 4.99 -16.00 -8.96
N VAL A 55 4.42 -17.07 -8.44
CA VAL A 55 3.72 -17.06 -7.15
C VAL A 55 4.68 -16.72 -6.00
N GLU A 56 5.93 -17.16 -6.10
CA GLU A 56 6.96 -16.88 -5.08
C GLU A 56 7.19 -15.38 -4.90
N HIS A 57 7.15 -14.58 -5.96
CA HIS A 57 7.28 -13.14 -5.87
C HIS A 57 6.11 -12.49 -5.09
N LEU A 58 4.88 -13.00 -5.29
CA LEU A 58 3.70 -12.53 -4.53
C LEU A 58 3.79 -12.94 -3.06
N LEU A 59 4.18 -14.19 -2.80
CA LEU A 59 4.36 -14.68 -1.43
C LEU A 59 5.46 -13.91 -0.71
N ALA A 60 6.59 -13.62 -1.38
CA ALA A 60 7.66 -12.81 -0.82
C ALA A 60 7.18 -11.40 -0.46
N SER A 61 6.45 -10.75 -1.39
CA SER A 61 5.94 -9.39 -1.19
C SER A 61 4.95 -9.25 -0.03
N SER A 62 4.29 -10.34 0.34
CA SER A 62 3.32 -10.39 1.45
C SER A 62 3.82 -11.13 2.69
N ALA A 63 5.10 -11.54 2.71
CA ALA A 63 5.70 -12.24 3.84
C ALA A 63 6.10 -11.26 4.95
N ILE A 64 5.10 -10.82 5.74
CA ILE A 64 5.31 -9.89 6.88
C ILE A 64 6.31 -10.52 7.85
N PRO A 65 7.40 -9.81 8.21
CA PRO A 65 8.40 -10.32 9.14
C PRO A 65 7.79 -10.76 10.46
N LEU A 66 8.32 -11.84 11.02
CA LEU A 66 7.88 -12.50 12.26
C LEU A 66 6.52 -13.20 12.17
N LEU A 67 5.65 -12.87 11.21
CA LEU A 67 4.34 -13.51 11.03
C LEU A 67 4.41 -14.62 9.98
N PHE A 68 5.16 -14.40 8.90
CA PHE A 68 5.29 -15.35 7.80
C PHE A 68 6.77 -15.72 7.56
N ALA A 69 6.99 -16.93 7.07
CA ALA A 69 8.32 -17.36 6.69
C ALA A 69 8.83 -16.58 5.47
N PRO A 70 10.12 -16.20 5.43
CA PRO A 70 10.71 -15.59 4.25
C PRO A 70 10.71 -16.56 3.06
N VAL A 71 10.60 -16.01 1.85
CA VAL A 71 10.52 -16.79 0.61
C VAL A 71 11.85 -16.69 -0.13
N LYS A 72 12.40 -17.83 -0.56
CA LYS A 72 13.64 -17.87 -1.35
C LYS A 72 13.34 -17.60 -2.81
N ILE A 73 13.99 -16.56 -3.39
CA ILE A 73 13.96 -16.26 -4.82
C ILE A 73 15.40 -16.18 -5.30
N GLY A 74 15.80 -17.09 -6.20
CA GLY A 74 17.19 -17.22 -6.58
C GLY A 74 18.08 -17.61 -5.38
N GLU A 75 19.10 -16.82 -5.10
CA GLU A 75 20.05 -17.11 -4.02
C GLU A 75 19.71 -16.38 -2.71
N GLU A 76 18.71 -15.48 -2.69
CA GLU A 76 18.39 -14.63 -1.55
C GLU A 76 17.02 -14.94 -0.96
N TYR A 77 16.86 -14.71 0.35
CA TYR A 77 15.57 -14.75 1.04
C TYR A 77 14.92 -13.38 1.08
N PHE A 78 13.61 -13.35 0.79
CA PHE A 78 12.82 -12.14 0.72
C PHE A 78 11.66 -12.16 1.71
N GLY A 79 11.31 -10.98 2.19
CA GLY A 79 10.11 -10.69 2.96
C GLY A 79 9.35 -9.52 2.38
N ASP A 80 8.35 -9.05 3.11
CA ASP A 80 7.44 -7.99 2.69
C ASP A 80 8.17 -6.72 2.28
N GLY A 81 7.86 -6.22 1.09
CA GLY A 81 8.51 -5.05 0.50
C GLY A 81 8.32 -3.77 1.33
N ALA A 82 7.23 -3.65 2.08
CA ALA A 82 6.95 -2.49 2.90
C ALA A 82 8.02 -2.24 3.99
N VAL A 83 8.75 -3.27 4.39
CA VAL A 83 9.88 -3.13 5.36
C VAL A 83 10.87 -2.05 4.96
N ARG A 84 11.06 -1.83 3.65
CA ARG A 84 12.02 -0.84 3.16
C ARG A 84 11.52 0.03 2.01
N GLN A 85 10.27 -0.05 1.66
CA GLN A 85 9.70 0.71 0.56
C GLN A 85 9.37 2.14 1.01
N SER A 86 10.38 3.01 1.06
CA SER A 86 10.25 4.42 1.44
C SER A 86 9.57 5.30 0.37
N ALA A 87 9.30 4.77 -0.82
CA ALA A 87 8.63 5.47 -1.92
C ALA A 87 7.78 4.46 -2.72
N PRO A 88 6.61 4.08 -2.20
CA PRO A 88 5.76 3.03 -2.78
C PRO A 88 5.20 3.37 -4.16
N ILE A 89 5.11 4.65 -4.53
CA ILE A 89 4.64 5.10 -5.85
C ILE A 89 5.77 5.04 -6.89
N SER A 90 7.02 5.12 -6.47
CA SER A 90 8.19 5.19 -7.35
C SER A 90 8.25 4.05 -8.41
N PRO A 91 7.94 2.78 -8.11
CA PRO A 91 7.90 1.73 -9.13
C PRO A 91 6.93 2.04 -10.28
N ALA A 92 5.73 2.55 -9.99
CA ALA A 92 4.76 2.89 -11.03
C ALA A 92 5.30 3.99 -11.97
N LEU A 93 6.03 4.97 -11.41
CA LEU A 93 6.66 6.03 -12.20
C LEU A 93 7.79 5.49 -13.09
N HIS A 94 8.61 4.57 -12.58
CA HIS A 94 9.64 3.89 -13.38
C HIS A 94 9.05 3.04 -14.50
N LEU A 95 7.85 2.52 -14.31
CA LEU A 95 7.10 1.80 -15.33
C LEU A 95 6.36 2.71 -16.31
N GLY A 96 6.50 4.04 -16.18
CA GLY A 96 5.97 5.03 -17.12
C GLY A 96 4.58 5.60 -16.78
N ALA A 97 4.07 5.37 -15.56
CA ALA A 97 2.79 5.92 -15.14
C ALA A 97 2.86 7.45 -15.02
N SER A 98 1.91 8.15 -15.65
CA SER A 98 1.66 9.58 -15.50
C SER A 98 0.44 9.88 -14.62
N ARG A 99 -0.38 8.86 -14.36
CA ARG A 99 -1.52 8.89 -13.43
C ARG A 99 -1.45 7.68 -12.53
N VAL A 100 -1.62 7.87 -11.23
CA VAL A 100 -1.49 6.82 -10.23
C VAL A 100 -2.74 6.78 -9.36
N LEU A 101 -3.51 5.71 -9.46
CA LEU A 101 -4.57 5.39 -8.52
C LEU A 101 -3.97 4.61 -7.35
N VAL A 102 -3.99 5.20 -6.18
CA VAL A 102 -3.52 4.57 -4.94
C VAL A 102 -4.71 3.99 -4.19
N VAL A 103 -4.65 2.70 -3.89
CA VAL A 103 -5.58 2.05 -2.97
C VAL A 103 -4.87 1.81 -1.66
N GLY A 104 -5.16 2.65 -0.68
CA GLY A 104 -4.56 2.59 0.66
C GLY A 104 -5.25 1.54 1.53
N VAL A 105 -4.49 0.97 2.46
CA VAL A 105 -4.97 -0.01 3.46
C VAL A 105 -5.13 0.62 4.85
N SER A 106 -4.87 1.92 4.99
CA SER A 106 -5.08 2.68 6.21
C SER A 106 -5.88 3.93 5.92
N GLY A 107 -6.87 4.21 6.77
CA GLY A 107 -7.52 5.51 6.80
C GLY A 107 -6.66 6.45 7.66
N ASN A 108 -6.12 7.49 7.05
CA ASN A 108 -5.77 8.66 7.83
C ASN A 108 -7.09 9.31 8.25
N PRO A 109 -7.37 9.53 9.53
CA PRO A 109 -8.50 10.33 9.97
C PRO A 109 -8.27 11.80 9.53
N ARG A 110 -8.38 12.05 8.20
CA ARG A 110 -8.45 13.40 7.64
C ARG A 110 -9.76 14.03 8.07
N GLY A 111 -9.80 14.59 9.22
CA GLY A 111 -10.95 15.19 9.87
C GLY A 111 -10.65 15.55 11.31
N VAL A 112 -9.46 15.23 11.77
CA VAL A 112 -8.97 15.81 13.01
C VAL A 112 -8.61 17.26 12.67
N ASP A 113 -9.50 18.17 13.02
CA ASP A 113 -9.22 19.60 13.00
C ASP A 113 -7.86 19.81 13.71
N PRO A 114 -6.83 20.33 13.03
CA PRO A 114 -5.52 20.56 13.67
C PRO A 114 -5.62 21.44 14.90
N GLN A 115 -6.73 22.18 15.06
CA GLN A 115 -7.01 23.04 16.19
C GLN A 115 -7.76 22.34 17.33
N GLN A 116 -8.31 21.13 17.09
CA GLN A 116 -8.87 20.34 18.19
C GLN A 116 -7.75 19.49 18.78
N PRO A 117 -7.36 19.72 20.05
CA PRO A 117 -6.42 18.86 20.73
C PRO A 117 -7.00 17.44 20.68
N LEU A 118 -6.21 16.49 20.15
CA LEU A 118 -6.56 15.07 20.18
C LEU A 118 -6.88 14.72 21.63
N GLN A 119 -8.14 14.69 21.99
CA GLN A 119 -8.61 14.18 23.29
C GLN A 119 -8.44 12.65 23.27
N ARG A 120 -7.18 12.21 23.20
CA ARG A 120 -6.86 10.82 23.48
C ARG A 120 -7.03 10.63 24.97
N ALA A 121 -7.95 9.78 25.36
CA ALA A 121 -8.04 9.32 26.73
C ALA A 121 -6.72 8.56 27.05
N TYR A 122 -5.79 9.22 27.67
CA TYR A 122 -4.57 8.58 28.17
C TYR A 122 -4.97 7.63 29.30
N THR A 123 -4.82 6.32 29.06
CA THR A 123 -5.16 5.30 30.08
C THR A 123 -4.12 5.17 31.15
N GLY A 124 -2.92 5.75 31.01
CA GLY A 124 -1.80 5.63 31.94
C GLY A 124 -1.25 4.20 32.07
N GLN A 125 -1.74 3.27 31.27
CA GLN A 125 -1.28 1.87 31.27
C GLN A 125 -0.04 1.70 30.40
N GLN A 126 0.86 0.81 30.83
CA GLN A 126 2.00 0.43 30.01
C GLN A 126 1.53 -0.26 28.73
N PRO A 127 2.12 0.08 27.56
CA PRO A 127 1.75 -0.56 26.29
C PRO A 127 2.13 -2.04 26.32
N THR A 128 1.28 -2.87 25.71
CA THR A 128 1.56 -4.29 25.53
C THR A 128 2.57 -4.50 24.39
N LEU A 129 3.28 -5.63 24.37
CA LEU A 129 4.17 -5.98 23.25
C LEU A 129 3.44 -5.99 21.91
N ALA A 130 2.19 -6.44 21.87
CA ALA A 130 1.36 -6.40 20.66
C ALA A 130 1.06 -4.96 20.22
N GLN A 131 0.83 -4.06 21.16
CA GLN A 131 0.61 -2.64 20.87
C GLN A 131 1.88 -2.00 20.29
N ILE A 132 3.03 -2.27 20.91
CA ILE A 132 4.33 -1.79 20.40
C ILE A 132 4.60 -2.37 19.01
N GLY A 133 4.42 -3.68 18.82
CA GLY A 133 4.58 -4.35 17.53
C GLY A 133 3.63 -3.81 16.47
N GLY A 134 2.37 -3.56 16.83
CA GLY A 134 1.37 -2.95 15.95
C GLY A 134 1.80 -1.55 15.49
N HIS A 135 2.32 -0.72 16.39
CA HIS A 135 2.84 0.60 16.01
C HIS A 135 4.06 0.51 15.10
N MET A 136 4.97 -0.44 15.36
CA MET A 136 6.13 -0.66 14.48
C MET A 136 5.71 -1.12 13.09
N LEU A 137 4.75 -2.04 12.99
CA LEU A 137 4.19 -2.46 11.71
C LEU A 137 3.50 -1.30 11.01
N ASN A 138 2.61 -0.58 11.67
CA ASN A 138 1.90 0.56 11.08
C ASN A 138 2.86 1.63 10.57
N SER A 139 3.87 2.01 11.35
CA SER A 139 4.89 2.97 10.92
C SER A 139 5.64 2.51 9.66
N THR A 140 5.90 1.21 9.55
CA THR A 140 6.59 0.66 8.38
C THR A 140 5.68 0.62 7.14
N PHE A 141 4.40 0.27 7.30
CA PHE A 141 3.50 0.00 6.17
C PHE A 141 2.68 1.22 5.73
N ILE A 142 2.47 2.21 6.60
CA ILE A 142 1.49 3.28 6.39
C ILE A 142 2.17 4.63 6.13
N ASP A 143 3.10 5.01 6.99
CA ASP A 143 3.67 6.37 7.00
C ASP A 143 4.44 6.71 5.71
N SER A 144 5.04 5.71 5.06
CA SER A 144 5.81 5.90 3.83
C SER A 144 4.95 6.32 2.64
N LEU A 145 3.73 5.80 2.54
CA LEU A 145 2.82 6.12 1.43
C LEU A 145 2.32 7.57 1.51
N GLU A 146 1.95 8.04 2.70
CA GLU A 146 1.48 9.40 2.89
C GLU A 146 2.57 10.42 2.57
N SER A 147 3.79 10.16 3.04
CA SER A 147 4.96 11.00 2.75
C SER A 147 5.27 11.07 1.25
N ASP A 148 5.14 9.96 0.53
CA ASP A 148 5.37 9.90 -0.92
C ASP A 148 4.29 10.67 -1.70
N ILE A 149 3.03 10.57 -1.27
CA ILE A 149 1.91 11.34 -1.83
C ILE A 149 2.11 12.85 -1.60
N GLU A 150 2.47 13.26 -0.39
CA GLU A 150 2.74 14.68 -0.09
C GLU A 150 3.88 15.23 -0.94
N LEU A 151 4.96 14.45 -1.09
CA LEU A 151 6.08 14.83 -1.94
C LEU A 151 5.65 15.05 -3.39
N LEU A 152 4.87 14.13 -3.95
CA LEU A 152 4.36 14.24 -5.32
C LEU A 152 3.43 15.45 -5.48
N GLN A 153 2.56 15.71 -4.52
CA GLN A 153 1.68 16.89 -4.55
C GLN A 153 2.48 18.20 -4.54
N ARG A 154 3.53 18.29 -3.72
CA ARG A 154 4.45 19.44 -3.71
C ARG A 154 5.18 19.58 -5.04
N LEU A 155 5.70 18.50 -5.61
CA LEU A 155 6.36 18.52 -6.92
C LEU A 155 5.41 18.97 -8.02
N ASN A 156 4.16 18.52 -8.01
CA ASN A 156 3.13 18.98 -8.93
C ASN A 156 2.88 20.50 -8.80
N GLN A 157 2.78 21.02 -7.57
CA GLN A 157 2.62 22.46 -7.33
C GLN A 157 3.81 23.26 -7.90
N PHE A 158 5.04 22.79 -7.69
CA PHE A 158 6.23 23.43 -8.27
C PHE A 158 6.21 23.40 -9.79
N SER A 159 5.74 22.32 -10.41
CA SER A 159 5.65 22.23 -11.86
C SER A 159 4.71 23.27 -12.48
N HIS A 160 3.62 23.63 -11.76
CA HIS A 160 2.69 24.67 -12.19
C HIS A 160 3.26 26.11 -12.05
N LEU A 161 4.25 26.29 -11.19
CA LEU A 161 4.92 27.60 -10.99
C LEU A 161 6.06 27.85 -12.00
N MET A 162 6.47 26.82 -12.74
CA MET A 162 7.54 26.95 -13.74
C MET A 162 7.03 27.68 -14.99
N PRO A 163 7.87 28.55 -15.60
CA PRO A 163 7.52 29.24 -16.84
C PRO A 163 7.15 28.25 -17.95
N ASN A 164 6.12 28.58 -18.73
CA ASN A 164 5.73 27.81 -19.90
C ASN A 164 6.92 27.61 -20.86
N GLY A 165 7.23 26.37 -21.20
CA GLY A 165 8.35 26.01 -22.07
C GLY A 165 9.58 25.46 -21.37
N THR A 166 9.62 25.42 -20.03
CA THR A 166 10.68 24.71 -19.31
C THR A 166 10.56 23.21 -19.59
N PRO A 167 11.61 22.51 -20.04
CA PRO A 167 11.55 21.09 -20.30
C PRO A 167 11.50 20.29 -18.97
N ILE A 168 10.34 20.30 -18.33
CA ILE A 168 10.11 19.63 -17.02
C ILE A 168 10.49 18.14 -17.11
N ARG A 169 10.24 17.50 -18.26
CA ARG A 169 10.66 16.10 -18.49
C ARG A 169 12.18 15.92 -18.48
N ALA A 170 12.95 16.91 -18.92
CA ALA A 170 14.41 16.85 -18.88
C ALA A 170 14.97 16.93 -17.45
N LEU A 171 14.21 17.52 -16.52
CA LEU A 171 14.53 17.56 -15.10
C LEU A 171 14.08 16.30 -14.34
N GLY A 172 13.44 15.33 -15.01
CA GLY A 172 12.91 14.12 -14.39
C GLY A 172 11.67 14.37 -13.49
N VAL A 173 11.06 15.55 -13.56
CA VAL A 173 9.93 15.98 -12.73
C VAL A 173 8.69 16.20 -13.60
N ALA A 174 8.19 15.15 -14.23
CA ALA A 174 6.89 15.25 -14.90
C ALA A 174 5.77 15.29 -13.86
N PRO A 175 4.75 16.16 -14.01
CA PRO A 175 3.60 16.16 -13.12
C PRO A 175 2.88 14.81 -13.20
N VAL A 176 2.49 14.28 -12.04
CA VAL A 176 1.82 12.99 -11.90
C VAL A 176 0.48 13.22 -11.23
N GLU A 177 -0.60 12.86 -11.91
CA GLU A 177 -1.92 12.89 -11.31
C GLU A 177 -2.07 11.73 -10.32
N VAL A 178 -2.43 12.03 -9.07
CA VAL A 178 -2.60 11.02 -8.03
C VAL A 178 -4.01 11.10 -7.46
N LEU A 179 -4.71 9.99 -7.49
CA LEU A 179 -5.99 9.79 -6.80
C LEU A 179 -5.81 8.72 -5.72
N VAL A 180 -6.23 9.03 -4.50
CA VAL A 180 -6.11 8.12 -3.36
C VAL A 180 -7.48 7.68 -2.87
N ILE A 181 -7.69 6.38 -2.76
CA ILE A 181 -8.82 5.78 -2.06
C ILE A 181 -8.28 5.10 -0.82
N SER A 182 -8.72 5.56 0.34
CA SER A 182 -8.34 5.00 1.65
C SER A 182 -9.59 4.68 2.45
N PRO A 183 -9.54 3.70 3.37
CA PRO A 183 -10.64 3.36 4.24
C PRO A 183 -11.13 4.57 5.05
N SER A 184 -12.43 4.82 5.07
CA SER A 184 -13.06 5.90 5.85
C SER A 184 -13.18 5.56 7.34
N GLN A 185 -12.92 4.30 7.73
CA GLN A 185 -12.95 3.83 9.11
C GLN A 185 -11.62 3.15 9.46
N PRO A 186 -11.16 3.22 10.72
CA PRO A 186 -9.99 2.50 11.18
C PRO A 186 -10.16 0.98 11.04
N ILE A 187 -9.30 0.32 10.27
CA ILE A 187 -9.37 -1.13 10.01
C ILE A 187 -9.15 -1.95 11.29
N ASP A 188 -8.32 -1.47 12.20
CA ASP A 188 -8.05 -2.08 13.50
C ASP A 188 -9.29 -2.11 14.41
N GLU A 189 -10.16 -1.10 14.36
CA GLU A 189 -11.44 -1.11 15.06
C GLU A 189 -12.39 -2.16 14.47
N ILE A 190 -12.39 -2.30 13.14
CA ILE A 190 -13.17 -3.36 12.46
C ILE A 190 -12.63 -4.73 12.90
N ALA A 191 -11.31 -4.94 12.84
CA ALA A 191 -10.68 -6.18 13.27
C ALA A 191 -11.02 -6.53 14.74
N ALA A 192 -11.07 -5.53 15.62
CA ALA A 192 -11.43 -5.74 17.02
C ALA A 192 -12.85 -6.29 17.20
N ARG A 193 -13.81 -5.89 16.34
CA ARG A 193 -15.19 -6.42 16.37
C ARG A 193 -15.24 -7.90 15.96
N HIS A 194 -14.41 -8.31 15.00
CA HIS A 194 -14.37 -9.65 14.43
C HIS A 194 -13.38 -10.61 15.12
N ARG A 195 -12.74 -10.19 16.22
CA ARG A 195 -11.72 -11.00 16.94
C ARG A 195 -12.18 -12.42 17.30
N GLN A 196 -13.47 -12.64 17.44
CA GLN A 196 -14.06 -13.92 17.79
C GLN A 196 -14.00 -14.93 16.63
N GLU A 197 -13.88 -14.46 15.39
CA GLU A 197 -13.82 -15.28 14.19
C GLU A 197 -12.47 -16.00 14.06
N LEU A 198 -11.42 -15.52 14.72
CA LEU A 198 -10.13 -16.20 14.72
C LEU A 198 -10.23 -17.61 15.30
N PRO A 199 -9.51 -18.59 14.73
CA PRO A 199 -9.36 -19.92 15.29
C PRO A 199 -8.92 -19.89 16.75
N ALA A 200 -9.46 -20.81 17.57
CA ALA A 200 -9.22 -20.82 19.01
C ALA A 200 -7.72 -20.90 19.38
N ALA A 201 -6.93 -21.64 18.60
CA ALA A 201 -5.50 -21.75 18.79
C ALA A 201 -4.78 -20.41 18.57
N MET A 202 -5.15 -19.65 17.53
CA MET A 202 -4.59 -18.32 17.27
C MET A 202 -5.01 -17.31 18.34
N ARG A 203 -6.28 -17.35 18.79
CA ARG A 203 -6.73 -16.50 19.91
C ARG A 203 -5.94 -16.75 21.19
N LEU A 204 -5.64 -18.03 21.48
CA LEU A 204 -4.83 -18.40 22.64
C LEU A 204 -3.40 -17.90 22.51
N PHE A 205 -2.78 -18.09 21.36
CA PHE A 205 -1.42 -17.62 21.06
C PHE A 205 -1.31 -16.10 21.19
N LEU A 206 -2.27 -15.35 20.66
CA LEU A 206 -2.30 -13.89 20.68
C LEU A 206 -2.69 -13.29 22.05
N ARG A 207 -3.19 -14.08 22.99
CA ARG A 207 -3.51 -13.62 24.37
C ARG A 207 -2.27 -13.20 25.14
N GLY A 208 -1.16 -13.93 25.01
CA GLY A 208 0.08 -13.65 25.73
C GLY A 208 0.65 -12.25 25.40
N PRO A 209 0.83 -11.89 24.12
CA PRO A 209 1.27 -10.56 23.72
C PRO A 209 0.24 -9.44 23.94
N GLY A 210 -1.01 -9.75 24.25
CA GLY A 210 -2.09 -8.77 24.44
C GLY A 210 -2.76 -8.30 23.16
N ALA A 211 -2.53 -8.97 22.03
CA ALA A 211 -3.10 -8.62 20.73
C ALA A 211 -4.64 -8.73 20.67
N THR A 212 -5.24 -9.51 21.56
CA THR A 212 -6.70 -9.65 21.67
C THR A 212 -7.37 -8.53 22.49
N LYS A 213 -6.58 -7.64 23.10
CA LYS A 213 -7.10 -6.43 23.75
C LYS A 213 -7.32 -5.34 22.69
N THR A 214 -8.19 -4.40 22.96
CA THR A 214 -8.49 -3.27 22.04
C THR A 214 -7.23 -2.52 21.62
N SER A 215 -6.24 -2.39 22.52
CA SER A 215 -4.96 -1.75 22.27
C SER A 215 -4.01 -2.56 21.35
N GLY A 216 -4.27 -3.84 21.11
CA GLY A 216 -3.47 -4.72 20.26
C GLY A 216 -4.11 -5.05 18.89
N ALA A 217 -5.25 -4.45 18.60
CA ALA A 217 -6.05 -4.76 17.40
C ALA A 217 -5.31 -4.46 16.07
N GLY A 218 -4.30 -3.59 16.09
CA GLY A 218 -3.46 -3.32 14.92
C GLY A 218 -2.75 -4.56 14.37
N VAL A 219 -2.25 -5.45 15.23
CA VAL A 219 -1.66 -6.74 14.76
C VAL A 219 -2.75 -7.69 14.27
N LEU A 220 -3.93 -7.64 14.88
CA LEU A 220 -5.04 -8.49 14.53
C LEU A 220 -5.51 -8.28 13.08
N SER A 221 -5.54 -7.02 12.62
CA SER A 221 -5.95 -6.67 11.26
C SER A 221 -5.11 -7.32 10.17
N TYR A 222 -3.84 -7.67 10.46
CA TYR A 222 -2.95 -8.35 9.52
C TYR A 222 -3.13 -9.88 9.49
N LEU A 223 -3.86 -10.46 10.44
CA LEU A 223 -4.01 -11.92 10.59
C LEU A 223 -5.44 -12.41 10.41
N LEU A 224 -6.40 -11.50 10.44
CA LEU A 224 -7.81 -11.84 10.41
C LEU A 224 -8.33 -11.94 8.98
N PHE A 225 -8.18 -13.13 8.36
CA PHE A 225 -8.69 -13.42 7.02
C PHE A 225 -9.97 -14.27 7.07
N GLU A 226 -10.88 -13.91 7.96
CA GLU A 226 -12.14 -14.63 8.13
C GLU A 226 -13.27 -13.97 7.31
N ALA A 227 -14.27 -14.76 6.96
CA ALA A 227 -15.30 -14.34 5.99
C ALA A 227 -16.07 -13.08 6.43
N GLY A 228 -16.43 -12.97 7.71
CA GLY A 228 -17.17 -11.81 8.24
C GLY A 228 -16.35 -10.54 8.16
N TYR A 229 -15.12 -10.60 8.63
CA TYR A 229 -14.18 -9.46 8.57
C TYR A 229 -13.91 -9.03 7.14
N CYS A 230 -13.56 -9.98 6.26
CA CYS A 230 -13.27 -9.66 4.85
C CYS A 230 -14.51 -9.08 4.14
N SER A 231 -15.71 -9.56 4.41
CA SER A 231 -16.96 -9.02 3.85
C SER A 231 -17.19 -7.58 4.29
N GLU A 232 -16.98 -7.25 5.57
CA GLU A 232 -17.12 -5.88 6.07
C GLU A 232 -16.10 -4.94 5.41
N LEU A 233 -14.84 -5.40 5.20
CA LEU A 233 -13.83 -4.61 4.50
C LEU A 233 -14.16 -4.38 3.02
N ILE A 234 -14.70 -5.39 2.34
CA ILE A 234 -15.14 -5.27 0.94
C ILE A 234 -16.27 -4.24 0.84
N ASP A 235 -17.25 -4.31 1.74
CA ASP A 235 -18.35 -3.36 1.77
C ASP A 235 -17.90 -1.94 2.10
N LEU A 236 -16.92 -1.79 3.01
CA LEU A 236 -16.30 -0.50 3.30
C LEU A 236 -15.61 0.06 2.05
N GLY A 237 -14.73 -0.71 1.42
CA GLY A 237 -14.02 -0.29 0.22
C GLY A 237 -14.96 0.11 -0.92
N ARG A 238 -16.06 -0.63 -1.10
CA ARG A 238 -17.10 -0.29 -2.06
C ARG A 238 -17.78 1.05 -1.75
N ARG A 239 -18.15 1.29 -0.50
CA ARG A 239 -18.73 2.59 -0.07
C ARG A 239 -17.78 3.73 -0.28
N ASP A 240 -16.51 3.57 0.10
CA ASP A 240 -15.48 4.60 -0.02
C ASP A 240 -15.17 4.93 -1.48
N ALA A 241 -15.13 3.93 -2.36
CA ALA A 241 -14.97 4.13 -3.79
C ALA A 241 -16.18 4.86 -4.40
N LEU A 242 -17.40 4.49 -4.00
CA LEU A 242 -18.62 5.14 -4.47
C LEU A 242 -18.75 6.58 -3.97
N ALA A 243 -18.28 6.88 -2.77
CA ALA A 243 -18.23 8.25 -2.24
C ALA A 243 -17.31 9.17 -3.08
N LYS A 244 -16.31 8.61 -3.78
CA LYS A 244 -15.40 9.31 -4.70
C LYS A 244 -15.70 9.06 -6.17
N ARG A 245 -16.93 8.65 -6.50
CA ARG A 245 -17.31 8.25 -7.86
C ARG A 245 -16.97 9.29 -8.92
N GLU A 246 -17.31 10.54 -8.69
CA GLU A 246 -17.07 11.63 -9.66
C GLU A 246 -15.56 11.83 -9.92
N GLU A 247 -14.76 11.84 -8.85
CA GLU A 247 -13.30 11.93 -8.96
C GLU A 247 -12.72 10.72 -9.70
N LEU A 248 -13.20 9.51 -9.38
CA LEU A 248 -12.79 8.27 -10.04
C LEU A 248 -13.14 8.27 -11.52
N CYS A 249 -14.38 8.65 -11.90
CA CYS A 249 -14.80 8.71 -13.29
C CYS A 249 -13.93 9.70 -14.08
N ARG A 250 -13.66 10.88 -13.52
CA ARG A 250 -12.76 11.88 -14.11
C ARG A 250 -11.35 11.34 -14.28
N PHE A 251 -10.80 10.76 -13.21
CA PHE A 251 -9.45 10.17 -13.20
C PHE A 251 -9.31 9.05 -14.23
N LEU A 252 -10.31 8.20 -14.38
CA LEU A 252 -10.31 7.08 -15.33
C LEU A 252 -10.69 7.50 -16.77
N GLY A 253 -11.11 8.76 -16.96
CA GLY A 253 -11.59 9.25 -18.27
C GLY A 253 -12.93 8.62 -18.68
N LEU A 254 -13.71 8.14 -17.71
CA LEU A 254 -15.05 7.63 -17.94
C LEU A 254 -16.02 8.82 -18.01
N GLN A 255 -16.78 8.90 -19.09
CA GLN A 255 -17.88 9.87 -19.18
C GLN A 255 -18.97 9.44 -18.20
N GLU A 256 -19.47 10.38 -17.40
CA GLU A 256 -20.68 10.09 -16.64
C GLU A 256 -21.83 9.80 -17.64
N PRO A 257 -22.65 8.76 -17.39
CA PRO A 257 -23.90 8.65 -18.13
C PRO A 257 -24.70 9.93 -17.84
N VAL A 258 -24.99 10.68 -18.90
CA VAL A 258 -25.89 11.85 -18.84
C VAL A 258 -27.21 11.31 -18.30
N VAL A 259 -27.51 11.57 -17.04
CA VAL A 259 -28.84 11.34 -16.48
C VAL A 259 -29.71 12.41 -17.10
N THR A 260 -30.32 12.08 -18.25
CA THR A 260 -31.43 12.85 -18.79
C THR A 260 -32.56 12.77 -17.77
N ALA A 261 -32.86 13.91 -17.16
CA ALA A 261 -33.98 14.14 -16.25
C ALA A 261 -35.32 13.94 -16.98
#